data_58f385797058e63b732ba6e45fbc063b
#
_entry.id   58f385797058e63b732ba6e45fbc063b
#
_cell.length_a   1.000
_cell.length_b   1.000
_cell.length_c   1.000
_cell.angle_alpha   90.00
_cell.angle_beta   90.00
_cell.angle_gamma   90.00
#
_symmetry.space_group_name_H-M   'P 1'
#
loop_
_entity.id
_entity.type
_entity.pdbx_description
1 polymer ?
#
loop_
_entity_poly.entity_id
_entity_poly.type
_entity_poly.pdbx_seq_one_letter_code
_entity_poly.pdbx_strand_id
1 'polypeptide(L)'
;SAVVMTGAMLTSCAKETGESSKAESSSAGSQAVTTTAEPVVTLPATTKQVINSEPATYESLSADKAEKESFKKKIRSESKIPVISVTTAPDDMIASREKYTSCVVDVFNCDEKLEINEASAGIKVRGNSSAYYGDVSQILANKVPYRIKFDKKTNMLGLNNGAECKSWVLLKSDWDLIRNDIAFRFGRTIMGDSNFCSDGQLVHLYVNEEFQGVYELCEQCQINPNRVDISEPEE
;
A
#
# COMPACT_ATOMS: atom_id res chain seq x y z
N SER A 1 29.39 36.27 14.81
CA SER A 1 28.65 36.31 16.09
C SER A 1 28.05 34.95 16.34
N ALA A 2 28.63 34.21 17.28
CA ALA A 2 28.16 32.90 17.72
C ALA A 2 27.09 33.10 18.78
N VAL A 3 25.98 32.38 18.68
CA VAL A 3 24.99 32.24 19.75
C VAL A 3 25.05 30.82 20.25
N VAL A 4 25.55 30.65 21.44
CA VAL A 4 25.52 29.43 22.24
C VAL A 4 24.17 29.38 22.94
N MET A 5 23.42 28.29 22.75
CA MET A 5 22.28 27.98 23.61
C MET A 5 22.58 26.73 24.44
N THR A 6 22.70 26.98 25.73
CA THR A 6 22.91 26.02 26.81
C THR A 6 21.62 25.22 27.08
N GLY A 7 21.80 23.91 27.26
CA GLY A 7 20.74 22.99 27.66
C GLY A 7 20.34 23.12 29.12
N ALA A 8 19.11 22.72 29.39
CA ALA A 8 18.64 22.43 30.74
C ALA A 8 18.09 21.00 30.78
N MET A 9 18.81 20.14 31.50
CA MET A 9 18.33 18.85 31.99
C MET A 9 17.35 19.07 33.13
N LEU A 10 16.21 18.43 33.09
CA LEU A 10 15.34 18.24 34.25
C LEU A 10 15.25 16.73 34.53
N THR A 11 16.01 16.32 35.51
CA THR A 11 15.88 15.05 36.22
C THR A 11 14.74 15.16 37.24
N SER A 12 13.78 14.26 37.18
CA SER A 12 12.81 14.06 38.26
C SER A 12 12.96 12.64 38.81
N CYS A 13 13.51 12.55 40.01
CA CYS A 13 13.48 11.38 40.89
C CYS A 13 12.17 11.41 41.69
N ALA A 14 11.46 10.28 41.69
CA ALA A 14 10.44 10.02 42.70
C ALA A 14 10.73 8.71 43.43
N LYS A 15 10.72 8.76 44.75
CA LYS A 15 11.11 7.76 45.71
C LYS A 15 10.10 6.64 45.84
N GLU A 16 10.66 5.45 46.10
CA GLU A 16 9.99 4.30 46.67
C GLU A 16 9.53 4.54 48.11
N THR A 17 8.36 3.98 48.44
CA THR A 17 8.05 3.57 49.82
C THR A 17 7.43 2.20 49.74
N GLY A 18 8.13 1.25 50.37
CA GLY A 18 7.68 -0.12 50.52
C GLY A 18 6.70 -0.29 51.65
N GLU A 19 5.84 -1.26 51.55
CA GLU A 19 5.27 -1.96 52.68
C GLU A 19 5.04 -3.44 52.37
N SER A 20 5.54 -4.26 53.29
CA SER A 20 5.51 -5.70 53.36
C SER A 20 4.21 -6.17 54.00
N SER A 21 3.53 -7.17 53.42
CA SER A 21 2.67 -8.04 54.23
C SER A 21 2.54 -9.43 53.65
N LYS A 22 3.04 -10.35 54.45
CA LYS A 22 2.76 -11.76 54.74
C LYS A 22 1.94 -12.61 53.80
N ALA A 23 2.57 -13.75 53.52
CA ALA A 23 2.00 -14.95 52.97
C ALA A 23 0.94 -15.57 53.88
N GLU A 24 -0.14 -16.06 53.31
CA GLU A 24 -0.93 -17.15 53.83
C GLU A 24 -1.17 -18.18 52.74
N SER A 25 -0.79 -19.40 53.05
CA SER A 25 -1.00 -20.61 52.25
C SER A 25 -2.43 -21.12 52.44
N SER A 26 -3.14 -21.40 51.36
CA SER A 26 -4.26 -22.34 51.43
C SER A 26 -4.29 -23.22 50.17
N SER A 27 -4.48 -24.49 50.47
CA SER A 27 -4.40 -25.68 49.65
C SER A 27 -5.50 -25.82 48.60
N ALA A 28 -5.11 -26.45 47.50
CA ALA A 28 -5.80 -27.47 46.72
C ALA A 28 -7.27 -27.25 46.32
N GLY A 29 -7.46 -27.12 45.02
CA GLY A 29 -8.70 -27.38 44.32
C GLY A 29 -8.42 -27.52 42.85
N SER A 30 -8.05 -28.76 42.41
CA SER A 30 -7.95 -29.06 40.98
C SER A 30 -9.35 -29.04 40.37
N GLN A 31 -9.75 -27.96 39.74
CA GLN A 31 -10.91 -27.93 38.86
C GLN A 31 -10.42 -28.14 37.42
N ALA A 32 -10.92 -29.22 36.82
CA ALA A 32 -10.75 -29.50 35.41
C ALA A 32 -11.33 -28.35 34.58
N VAL A 33 -10.46 -27.59 33.91
CA VAL A 33 -10.87 -26.61 32.92
C VAL A 33 -11.35 -27.37 31.69
N THR A 34 -12.67 -27.45 31.53
CA THR A 34 -13.28 -27.89 30.27
C THR A 34 -13.04 -26.81 29.23
N THR A 35 -12.06 -27.03 28.38
CA THR A 35 -11.81 -26.14 27.23
C THR A 35 -12.95 -26.32 26.24
N THR A 36 -13.91 -25.43 26.27
CA THR A 36 -14.92 -25.33 25.22
C THR A 36 -14.19 -24.76 24.00
N ALA A 37 -14.01 -25.58 22.96
CA ALA A 37 -13.44 -25.11 21.69
C ALA A 37 -14.36 -24.03 21.12
N GLU A 38 -13.83 -22.83 20.96
CA GLU A 38 -14.51 -21.78 20.23
C GLU A 38 -14.74 -22.23 18.76
N PRO A 39 -15.89 -21.87 18.14
CA PRO A 39 -16.14 -22.26 16.77
C PRO A 39 -15.08 -21.64 15.86
N VAL A 40 -14.38 -22.47 15.11
CA VAL A 40 -13.47 -22.04 14.05
C VAL A 40 -14.29 -21.25 13.05
N VAL A 41 -14.08 -19.93 13.02
CA VAL A 41 -14.67 -19.06 12.00
C VAL A 41 -13.94 -19.36 10.69
N THR A 42 -14.57 -20.21 9.88
CA THR A 42 -14.10 -20.49 8.52
C THR A 42 -14.28 -19.20 7.70
N LEU A 43 -13.19 -18.52 7.42
CA LEU A 43 -13.21 -17.40 6.49
C LEU A 43 -13.61 -17.93 5.11
N PRO A 44 -14.56 -17.30 4.40
CA PRO A 44 -14.99 -17.77 3.10
C PRO A 44 -13.80 -17.77 2.15
N ALA A 45 -13.62 -18.85 1.41
CA ALA A 45 -12.58 -18.99 0.39
C ALA A 45 -12.58 -17.75 -0.50
N THR A 46 -11.43 -17.07 -0.59
CA THR A 46 -11.31 -15.83 -1.37
C THR A 46 -11.42 -16.19 -2.85
N THR A 47 -12.63 -16.16 -3.37
CA THR A 47 -12.87 -16.33 -4.83
C THR A 47 -11.97 -15.33 -5.56
N LYS A 48 -11.05 -15.83 -6.39
CA LYS A 48 -10.15 -14.98 -7.18
C LYS A 48 -11.01 -14.06 -8.04
N GLN A 49 -11.14 -12.81 -7.65
CA GLN A 49 -11.94 -11.83 -8.38
C GLN A 49 -11.31 -11.60 -9.74
N VAL A 50 -12.02 -11.97 -10.81
CA VAL A 50 -11.70 -11.56 -12.18
C VAL A 50 -12.09 -10.07 -12.26
N ILE A 51 -11.15 -9.21 -12.64
CA ILE A 51 -11.37 -7.77 -12.71
C ILE A 51 -11.98 -7.45 -14.06
N ASN A 52 -11.32 -7.88 -15.13
CA ASN A 52 -11.75 -7.65 -16.48
C ASN A 52 -12.01 -9.00 -17.18
N SER A 53 -13.14 -9.15 -17.87
CA SER A 53 -13.41 -10.29 -18.75
C SER A 53 -12.57 -10.20 -20.02
N GLU A 54 -12.38 -8.98 -20.52
CA GLU A 54 -11.51 -8.59 -21.62
C GLU A 54 -10.50 -7.56 -21.10
N PRO A 55 -9.25 -7.52 -21.63
CA PRO A 55 -8.28 -6.50 -21.22
C PRO A 55 -8.81 -5.09 -21.48
N ALA A 56 -8.69 -4.21 -20.48
CA ALA A 56 -9.03 -2.81 -20.63
C ALA A 56 -8.05 -2.13 -21.61
N THR A 57 -8.56 -1.29 -22.49
CA THR A 57 -7.81 -0.41 -23.40
C THR A 57 -8.36 1.00 -23.30
N TYR A 58 -7.64 1.99 -23.80
CA TYR A 58 -8.19 3.35 -23.86
C TYR A 58 -9.52 3.40 -24.60
N GLU A 59 -9.63 2.68 -25.73
CA GLU A 59 -10.85 2.62 -26.53
C GLU A 59 -12.02 2.01 -25.74
N SER A 60 -11.79 0.90 -25.02
CA SER A 60 -12.84 0.26 -24.20
C SER A 60 -13.30 1.13 -23.02
N LEU A 61 -12.45 2.06 -22.59
CA LEU A 61 -12.77 3.03 -21.54
C LEU A 61 -13.24 4.39 -22.09
N SER A 62 -13.50 4.48 -23.39
CA SER A 62 -13.91 5.73 -24.06
C SER A 62 -12.91 6.88 -23.91
N ALA A 63 -11.61 6.56 -23.77
CA ALA A 63 -10.54 7.54 -23.65
C ALA A 63 -9.83 7.76 -25.00
N ASP A 64 -9.55 9.03 -25.34
CA ASP A 64 -8.83 9.37 -26.57
C ASP A 64 -7.32 9.12 -26.39
N LYS A 65 -6.77 8.21 -27.19
CA LYS A 65 -5.35 7.86 -27.14
C LYS A 65 -4.43 9.02 -27.49
N ALA A 66 -4.82 9.90 -28.43
CA ALA A 66 -4.01 11.05 -28.80
C ALA A 66 -3.94 12.10 -27.69
N GLU A 67 -5.05 12.30 -26.96
CA GLU A 67 -5.07 13.14 -25.76
C GLU A 67 -4.16 12.57 -24.69
N LYS A 68 -4.21 11.26 -24.44
CA LYS A 68 -3.33 10.58 -23.47
C LYS A 68 -1.85 10.72 -23.81
N GLU A 69 -1.47 10.58 -25.08
CA GLU A 69 -0.09 10.80 -25.52
C GLU A 69 0.35 12.26 -25.35
N SER A 70 -0.53 13.21 -25.67
CA SER A 70 -0.28 14.64 -25.47
C SER A 70 -0.09 14.97 -23.98
N PHE A 71 -0.95 14.42 -23.10
CA PHE A 71 -0.84 14.54 -21.67
C PHE A 71 0.50 13.97 -21.15
N LYS A 72 0.86 12.75 -21.54
CA LYS A 72 2.13 12.12 -21.14
C LYS A 72 3.33 12.99 -21.54
N LYS A 73 3.34 13.52 -22.76
CA LYS A 73 4.39 14.41 -23.24
C LYS A 73 4.51 15.68 -22.40
N LYS A 74 3.40 16.29 -22.02
CA LYS A 74 3.37 17.47 -21.15
C LYS A 74 3.96 17.13 -19.77
N ILE A 75 3.46 16.08 -19.12
CA ILE A 75 3.85 15.73 -17.76
C ILE A 75 5.31 15.28 -17.67
N ARG A 76 5.86 14.64 -18.73
CA ARG A 76 7.30 14.31 -18.80
C ARG A 76 8.21 15.54 -18.65
N SER A 77 7.78 16.70 -19.12
CA SER A 77 8.55 17.94 -18.98
C SER A 77 8.42 18.58 -17.59
N GLU A 78 7.36 18.31 -16.88
CA GLU A 78 7.01 18.93 -15.59
C GLU A 78 7.44 18.09 -14.38
N SER A 79 7.28 16.77 -14.44
CA SER A 79 7.62 15.87 -13.33
C SER A 79 9.12 15.61 -13.23
N LYS A 80 9.60 15.49 -11.99
CA LYS A 80 11.01 15.13 -11.69
C LYS A 80 11.13 13.72 -11.10
N ILE A 81 10.01 13.06 -10.85
CA ILE A 81 9.94 11.69 -10.33
C ILE A 81 9.05 10.87 -11.27
N PRO A 82 9.10 9.52 -11.17
CA PRO A 82 8.23 8.67 -11.98
C PRO A 82 6.76 9.01 -11.82
N VAL A 83 6.02 8.79 -12.87
CA VAL A 83 4.58 9.09 -12.96
C VAL A 83 3.80 7.81 -13.18
N ILE A 84 2.75 7.62 -12.41
CA ILE A 84 1.71 6.62 -12.65
C ILE A 84 0.46 7.37 -13.10
N SER A 85 -0.03 7.07 -14.29
CA SER A 85 -1.29 7.58 -14.82
C SER A 85 -2.30 6.46 -14.91
N VAL A 86 -3.45 6.65 -14.29
CA VAL A 86 -4.57 5.71 -14.28
C VAL A 86 -5.72 6.33 -15.06
N THR A 87 -6.22 5.62 -16.05
CA THR A 87 -7.40 6.01 -16.82
C THR A 87 -8.53 5.02 -16.54
N THR A 88 -9.68 5.52 -16.10
CA THR A 88 -10.93 4.77 -15.95
C THR A 88 -11.97 5.26 -16.95
N ALA A 89 -13.10 4.56 -17.09
CA ALA A 89 -14.22 5.11 -17.84
C ALA A 89 -14.72 6.41 -17.18
N PRO A 90 -15.26 7.38 -17.95
CA PRO A 90 -15.59 8.72 -17.44
C PRO A 90 -16.53 8.73 -16.22
N ASP A 91 -17.45 7.77 -16.16
CA ASP A 91 -18.45 7.70 -15.08
C ASP A 91 -18.03 6.78 -13.92
N ASP A 92 -16.87 6.14 -14.04
CA ASP A 92 -16.37 5.19 -13.06
C ASP A 92 -15.57 5.87 -11.95
N MET A 93 -16.15 5.91 -10.75
CA MET A 93 -15.48 6.44 -9.56
C MET A 93 -14.68 5.37 -8.81
N ILE A 94 -13.47 5.71 -8.39
CA ILE A 94 -12.64 4.84 -7.54
C ILE A 94 -13.00 5.09 -6.07
N ALA A 95 -14.14 4.56 -5.62
CA ALA A 95 -14.65 4.80 -4.27
C ALA A 95 -14.84 3.52 -3.44
N SER A 96 -14.61 2.34 -4.02
CA SER A 96 -14.83 1.06 -3.33
C SER A 96 -13.53 0.49 -2.74
N ARG A 97 -13.62 -0.05 -1.53
CA ARG A 97 -12.58 -0.86 -0.90
C ARG A 97 -12.64 -2.34 -1.31
N GLU A 98 -13.78 -2.78 -1.80
CA GLU A 98 -14.06 -4.18 -2.14
C GLU A 98 -13.95 -4.44 -3.64
N LYS A 99 -14.60 -3.61 -4.44
CA LYS A 99 -14.68 -3.77 -5.89
C LYS A 99 -13.56 -3.00 -6.58
N TYR A 100 -12.97 -3.63 -7.58
CA TYR A 100 -12.04 -2.96 -8.48
C TYR A 100 -12.82 -2.22 -9.58
N THR A 101 -12.39 -1.00 -9.86
CA THR A 101 -12.76 -0.25 -11.06
C THR A 101 -11.79 -0.64 -12.16
N SER A 102 -12.29 -0.99 -13.35
CA SER A 102 -11.46 -1.29 -14.52
C SER A 102 -10.67 -0.07 -14.94
N CYS A 103 -9.40 -0.25 -15.28
CA CYS A 103 -8.56 0.86 -15.69
C CYS A 103 -7.42 0.43 -16.61
N VAL A 104 -6.86 1.41 -17.28
CA VAL A 104 -5.58 1.36 -17.96
C VAL A 104 -4.54 2.10 -17.13
N VAL A 105 -3.35 1.52 -17.01
CA VAL A 105 -2.23 2.10 -16.27
C VAL A 105 -1.06 2.35 -17.20
N ASP A 106 -0.54 3.59 -17.15
CA ASP A 106 0.73 3.97 -17.74
C ASP A 106 1.73 4.30 -16.62
N VAL A 107 2.98 3.92 -16.82
CA VAL A 107 4.11 4.32 -15.99
C VAL A 107 5.16 4.94 -16.89
N PHE A 108 5.55 6.15 -16.62
CA PHE A 108 6.50 6.89 -17.45
C PHE A 108 7.34 7.86 -16.63
N ASN A 109 8.25 8.56 -17.29
CA ASN A 109 9.22 9.44 -16.63
C ASN A 109 10.17 8.67 -15.70
N CYS A 110 10.56 7.49 -16.13
CA CYS A 110 11.54 6.61 -15.51
C CYS A 110 12.50 6.08 -16.59
N ASP A 111 13.31 5.08 -16.26
CA ASP A 111 14.13 4.38 -17.26
C ASP A 111 13.19 3.76 -18.33
N GLU A 112 13.47 3.96 -19.61
CA GLU A 112 12.63 3.55 -20.75
C GLU A 112 12.22 2.06 -20.70
N LYS A 113 13.13 1.20 -20.26
CA LYS A 113 12.86 -0.25 -20.09
C LYS A 113 11.87 -0.58 -18.97
N LEU A 114 11.59 0.35 -18.08
CA LEU A 114 10.66 0.23 -16.95
C LEU A 114 9.33 0.91 -17.22
N GLU A 115 9.20 1.57 -18.37
CA GLU A 115 7.94 2.20 -18.76
C GLU A 115 6.87 1.15 -19.03
N ILE A 116 5.67 1.47 -18.62
CA ILE A 116 4.47 0.67 -18.89
C ILE A 116 3.54 1.53 -19.73
N ASN A 117 3.06 0.98 -20.81
CA ASN A 117 2.15 1.68 -21.71
C ASN A 117 0.87 0.87 -21.86
N GLU A 118 -0.27 1.49 -21.59
CA GLU A 118 -1.63 0.97 -21.79
C GLU A 118 -1.84 -0.42 -21.17
N ALA A 119 -1.37 -0.62 -19.92
CA ALA A 119 -1.53 -1.91 -19.25
C ALA A 119 -2.91 -2.04 -18.60
N SER A 120 -3.62 -3.13 -18.95
CA SER A 120 -4.91 -3.46 -18.36
C SER A 120 -4.79 -3.84 -16.89
N ALA A 121 -5.61 -3.21 -16.06
CA ALA A 121 -5.62 -3.39 -14.61
C ALA A 121 -6.98 -3.08 -13.99
N GLY A 122 -7.09 -3.28 -12.70
CA GLY A 122 -8.13 -2.70 -11.88
C GLY A 122 -7.53 -1.91 -10.73
N ILE A 123 -8.21 -0.86 -10.33
CA ILE A 123 -7.85 -0.02 -9.20
C ILE A 123 -8.96 0.01 -8.17
N LYS A 124 -8.60 0.04 -6.89
CA LYS A 124 -9.56 0.25 -5.80
C LYS A 124 -8.94 0.97 -4.63
N VAL A 125 -9.77 1.56 -3.78
CA VAL A 125 -9.32 2.09 -2.49
C VAL A 125 -8.84 0.97 -1.58
N ARG A 126 -7.82 1.22 -0.76
CA ARG A 126 -7.31 0.27 0.24
C ARG A 126 -7.15 0.93 1.61
N GLY A 127 -7.09 0.11 2.64
CA GLY A 127 -6.89 0.55 4.02
C GLY A 127 -8.18 0.61 4.84
N ASN A 128 -8.05 0.84 6.13
CA ASN A 128 -9.16 1.01 7.06
C ASN A 128 -9.29 2.50 7.44
N SER A 129 -8.68 2.94 8.50
CA SER A 129 -8.68 4.35 8.93
C SER A 129 -8.11 5.29 7.86
N SER A 130 -7.06 4.89 7.15
CA SER A 130 -6.48 5.66 6.04
C SER A 130 -7.42 5.84 4.85
N ALA A 131 -8.48 5.04 4.76
CA ALA A 131 -9.53 5.10 3.76
C ALA A 131 -10.90 5.40 4.40
N TYR A 132 -10.91 6.13 5.50
CA TYR A 132 -12.10 6.59 6.20
C TYR A 132 -13.13 5.48 6.44
N TYR A 133 -12.67 4.24 6.73
CA TYR A 133 -13.47 3.04 6.96
C TYR A 133 -14.47 2.70 5.84
N GLY A 134 -14.29 3.27 4.65
CA GLY A 134 -15.16 3.03 3.49
C GLY A 134 -16.27 4.06 3.33
N ASP A 135 -16.25 5.15 4.08
CA ASP A 135 -17.14 6.29 3.84
C ASP A 135 -16.85 6.92 2.48
N VAL A 136 -17.76 6.72 1.54
CA VAL A 136 -17.60 7.16 0.14
C VAL A 136 -17.43 8.67 0.05
N SER A 137 -18.15 9.45 0.85
CA SER A 137 -18.07 10.91 0.83
C SER A 137 -16.69 11.40 1.24
N GLN A 138 -16.11 10.78 2.27
CA GLN A 138 -14.77 11.09 2.74
C GLN A 138 -13.69 10.60 1.76
N ILE A 139 -13.89 9.44 1.13
CA ILE A 139 -12.99 8.91 0.10
C ILE A 139 -12.88 9.88 -1.08
N LEU A 140 -14.01 10.38 -1.57
CA LEU A 140 -14.04 11.30 -2.70
C LEU A 140 -13.54 12.70 -2.37
N ALA A 141 -13.65 13.12 -1.10
CA ALA A 141 -13.22 14.45 -0.66
C ALA A 141 -11.76 14.51 -0.23
N ASN A 142 -11.08 13.38 -0.06
CA ASN A 142 -9.75 13.33 0.54
C ASN A 142 -8.80 12.41 -0.25
N LYS A 143 -7.52 12.65 -0.03
CA LYS A 143 -6.47 11.76 -0.51
C LYS A 143 -6.57 10.40 0.20
N VAL A 144 -6.67 9.31 -0.56
CA VAL A 144 -6.76 7.93 -0.05
C VAL A 144 -5.72 7.03 -0.68
N PRO A 145 -5.30 5.96 -0.02
CA PRO A 145 -4.39 5.00 -0.63
C PRO A 145 -5.15 4.05 -1.57
N TYR A 146 -4.45 3.59 -2.61
CA TYR A 146 -5.01 2.70 -3.63
C TYR A 146 -4.29 1.37 -3.71
N ARG A 147 -4.95 0.39 -4.32
CA ARG A 147 -4.38 -0.87 -4.76
C ARG A 147 -4.67 -1.04 -6.24
N ILE A 148 -3.61 -1.24 -7.02
CA ILE A 148 -3.67 -1.61 -8.43
C ILE A 148 -3.47 -3.12 -8.52
N LYS A 149 -4.23 -3.79 -9.38
CA LYS A 149 -4.05 -5.20 -9.71
C LYS A 149 -4.08 -5.37 -11.22
N PHE A 150 -2.92 -5.62 -11.80
CA PHE A 150 -2.77 -5.89 -13.23
C PHE A 150 -3.37 -7.23 -13.63
N ASP A 151 -3.85 -7.33 -14.85
CA ASP A 151 -4.35 -8.58 -15.41
C ASP A 151 -3.20 -9.58 -15.66
N LYS A 152 -2.02 -9.08 -16.01
CA LYS A 152 -0.77 -9.85 -16.13
C LYS A 152 0.19 -9.47 -15.01
N LYS A 153 1.10 -10.40 -14.66
CA LYS A 153 2.20 -10.06 -13.76
C LYS A 153 3.05 -8.97 -14.41
N THR A 154 3.38 -7.95 -13.64
CA THR A 154 4.07 -6.74 -14.12
C THR A 154 5.02 -6.29 -13.02
N ASN A 155 6.24 -5.92 -13.37
CA ASN A 155 7.12 -5.20 -12.46
C ASN A 155 6.85 -3.71 -12.58
N MET A 156 6.88 -3.00 -11.45
CA MET A 156 6.77 -1.54 -11.42
C MET A 156 8.10 -0.94 -10.98
N LEU A 157 8.69 -0.11 -11.84
CA LEU A 157 9.87 0.71 -11.59
C LEU A 157 11.13 -0.07 -11.13
N GLY A 158 11.26 -1.35 -11.46
CA GLY A 158 12.40 -2.16 -11.06
C GLY A 158 12.39 -2.59 -9.59
N LEU A 159 11.33 -2.29 -8.84
CA LEU A 159 11.23 -2.63 -7.41
C LEU A 159 11.39 -4.13 -7.18
N ASN A 160 11.95 -4.47 -6.02
CA ASN A 160 12.25 -5.83 -5.60
C ASN A 160 13.04 -6.62 -6.66
N ASN A 161 14.16 -6.03 -7.13
CA ASN A 161 15.04 -6.62 -8.14
C ASN A 161 14.31 -7.04 -9.44
N GLY A 162 13.26 -6.34 -9.82
CA GLY A 162 12.50 -6.62 -11.03
C GLY A 162 11.46 -7.73 -10.89
N ALA A 163 11.12 -8.15 -9.68
CA ALA A 163 10.11 -9.20 -9.46
C ALA A 163 8.73 -8.78 -9.98
N GLU A 164 8.11 -9.66 -10.78
CA GLU A 164 6.81 -9.40 -11.37
C GLU A 164 5.68 -9.90 -10.48
N CYS A 165 4.74 -9.02 -10.17
CA CYS A 165 3.54 -9.33 -9.40
C CYS A 165 2.30 -8.65 -9.99
N LYS A 166 1.11 -9.20 -9.70
CA LYS A 166 -0.13 -8.59 -10.17
C LYS A 166 -0.55 -7.39 -9.32
N SER A 167 -0.25 -7.37 -8.02
CA SER A 167 -0.79 -6.38 -7.09
C SER A 167 0.29 -5.45 -6.56
N TRP A 168 0.02 -4.16 -6.66
CA TRP A 168 0.85 -3.05 -6.20
C TRP A 168 0.02 -2.08 -5.37
N VAL A 169 0.66 -1.34 -4.50
CA VAL A 169 0.01 -0.42 -3.55
C VAL A 169 0.55 0.98 -3.74
N LEU A 170 -0.34 1.94 -3.70
CA LEU A 170 -0.04 3.36 -3.63
C LEU A 170 -0.44 3.84 -2.25
N LEU A 171 0.54 3.97 -1.36
CA LEU A 171 0.30 4.52 -0.02
C LEU A 171 0.18 6.03 -0.13
N LYS A 172 -0.85 6.58 0.48
CA LYS A 172 -0.94 8.03 0.57
C LYS A 172 0.18 8.55 1.47
N SER A 173 0.91 9.52 0.98
CA SER A 173 1.83 10.29 1.78
C SER A 173 1.14 11.59 2.15
N ASP A 174 0.86 11.79 3.44
CA ASP A 174 0.20 13.01 3.92
C ASP A 174 1.26 14.12 4.13
N TRP A 175 1.43 14.60 5.34
CA TRP A 175 2.37 15.67 5.68
C TRP A 175 3.84 15.24 5.81
N ASP A 176 4.11 13.94 5.93
CA ASP A 176 5.43 13.37 6.23
C ASP A 176 6.05 12.54 5.07
N LEU A 177 5.68 12.82 3.87
CA LEU A 177 5.97 12.18 2.56
C LEU A 177 6.97 11.02 2.53
N ILE A 178 7.99 11.03 3.38
CA ILE A 178 9.15 10.12 3.32
C ILE A 178 9.19 9.04 4.41
N ARG A 179 8.24 9.00 5.33
CA ARG A 179 8.27 8.05 6.46
C ARG A 179 8.28 6.60 5.99
N ASN A 180 7.41 6.24 5.05
CA ASN A 180 7.34 4.89 4.53
C ASN A 180 8.59 4.54 3.72
N ASP A 181 9.08 5.44 2.87
CA ASP A 181 10.31 5.25 2.09
C ASP A 181 11.52 4.97 3.01
N ILE A 182 11.68 5.78 4.07
CA ILE A 182 12.73 5.56 5.06
C ILE A 182 12.56 4.21 5.75
N ALA A 183 11.35 3.86 6.17
CA ALA A 183 11.07 2.60 6.86
C ALA A 183 11.38 1.39 5.98
N PHE A 184 11.01 1.43 4.69
CA PHE A 184 11.32 0.35 3.74
C PHE A 184 12.81 0.22 3.51
N ARG A 185 13.54 1.32 3.23
CA ARG A 185 14.99 1.31 3.04
C ARG A 185 15.73 0.79 4.28
N PHE A 186 15.33 1.27 5.46
CA PHE A 186 15.92 0.82 6.72
C PHE A 186 15.62 -0.66 6.98
N GLY A 187 14.38 -1.10 6.78
CA GLY A 187 13.97 -2.49 6.92
C GLY A 187 14.78 -3.40 6.00
N ARG A 188 14.90 -3.07 4.73
CA ARG A 188 15.69 -3.83 3.76
C ARG A 188 17.18 -3.90 4.16
N THR A 189 17.73 -2.82 4.67
CA THR A 189 19.13 -2.79 5.14
C THR A 189 19.37 -3.73 6.32
N ILE A 190 18.40 -3.80 7.27
CA ILE A 190 18.53 -4.66 8.46
C ILE A 190 18.24 -6.12 8.14
N MET A 191 17.16 -6.38 7.39
CA MET A 191 16.70 -7.75 7.14
C MET A 191 17.51 -8.45 6.05
N GLY A 192 18.20 -7.67 5.20
CA GLY A 192 18.97 -8.20 4.07
C GLY A 192 18.08 -9.01 3.12
N ASP A 193 18.69 -9.92 2.38
CA ASP A 193 18.01 -10.75 1.38
C ASP A 193 17.30 -11.98 1.98
N SER A 194 17.42 -12.18 3.30
CA SER A 194 16.89 -13.38 3.98
C SER A 194 15.39 -13.32 4.25
N ASN A 195 14.81 -12.12 4.27
CA ASN A 195 13.42 -11.92 4.61
C ASN A 195 12.79 -10.85 3.71
N PHE A 196 11.51 -11.05 3.40
CA PHE A 196 10.79 -10.05 2.64
C PHE A 196 10.60 -8.76 3.44
N CYS A 197 11.08 -7.67 2.87
CA CYS A 197 10.73 -6.31 3.26
C CYS A 197 10.30 -5.57 2.00
N SER A 198 9.16 -4.89 2.04
CA SER A 198 8.67 -4.13 0.89
C SER A 198 9.72 -3.16 0.38
N ASP A 199 9.83 -3.07 -0.93
CA ASP A 199 10.52 -2.02 -1.63
C ASP A 199 9.52 -0.94 -2.03
N GLY A 200 9.98 0.30 -2.19
CA GLY A 200 9.09 1.39 -2.53
C GLY A 200 9.79 2.56 -3.19
N GLN A 201 9.00 3.39 -3.85
CA GLN A 201 9.47 4.59 -4.52
C GLN A 201 8.38 5.65 -4.56
N LEU A 202 8.76 6.92 -4.34
CA LEU A 202 7.86 8.05 -4.51
C LEU A 202 7.52 8.27 -5.98
N VAL A 203 6.24 8.46 -6.25
CA VAL A 203 5.69 8.67 -7.59
C VAL A 203 4.66 9.79 -7.59
N HIS A 204 4.47 10.46 -8.71
CA HIS A 204 3.29 11.26 -8.97
C HIS A 204 2.16 10.35 -9.45
N LEU A 205 0.98 10.50 -8.85
CA LEU A 205 -0.23 9.81 -9.31
C LEU A 205 -1.15 10.79 -10.02
N TYR A 206 -1.61 10.38 -11.19
CA TYR A 206 -2.70 11.02 -11.93
C TYR A 206 -3.83 10.03 -12.13
N VAL A 207 -5.06 10.47 -11.96
CA VAL A 207 -6.28 9.71 -12.28
C VAL A 207 -7.10 10.53 -13.25
N ASN A 208 -7.37 10.00 -14.43
CA ASN A 208 -8.04 10.71 -15.51
C ASN A 208 -7.44 12.11 -15.76
N GLU A 209 -6.09 12.16 -15.79
CA GLU A 209 -5.28 13.39 -15.99
C GLU A 209 -5.30 14.39 -14.82
N GLU A 210 -6.07 14.13 -13.76
CA GLU A 210 -6.08 14.95 -12.56
C GLU A 210 -4.97 14.50 -11.58
N PHE A 211 -4.17 15.46 -11.11
CA PHE A 211 -3.08 15.22 -10.19
C PHE A 211 -3.61 14.88 -8.79
N GLN A 212 -3.33 13.69 -8.31
CA GLN A 212 -3.72 13.20 -6.99
C GLN A 212 -2.65 13.44 -5.91
N GLY A 213 -1.46 13.91 -6.30
CA GLY A 213 -0.35 14.15 -5.39
C GLY A 213 0.77 13.12 -5.48
N VAL A 214 1.67 13.18 -4.49
CA VAL A 214 2.78 12.23 -4.35
C VAL A 214 2.32 11.03 -3.56
N TYR A 215 2.61 9.83 -4.04
CA TYR A 215 2.33 8.55 -3.38
C TYR A 215 3.61 7.76 -3.22
N GLU A 216 3.64 6.88 -2.23
CA GLU A 216 4.64 5.82 -2.14
C GLU A 216 4.10 4.59 -2.86
N LEU A 217 4.66 4.31 -4.04
CA LEU A 217 4.44 3.03 -4.70
C LEU A 217 5.21 1.97 -3.95
N CYS A 218 4.56 0.89 -3.57
CA CYS A 218 5.21 -0.24 -2.94
C CYS A 218 4.52 -1.56 -3.28
N GLU A 219 5.13 -2.64 -2.83
CA GLU A 219 4.59 -3.96 -3.00
C GLU A 219 3.41 -4.23 -2.07
N GLN A 220 2.47 -5.04 -2.55
CA GLN A 220 1.45 -5.62 -1.69
C GLN A 220 2.07 -6.76 -0.87
N CYS A 221 2.09 -6.65 0.46
CA CYS A 221 2.43 -7.76 1.34
C CYS A 221 1.40 -8.89 1.15
N GLN A 222 1.86 -10.02 0.62
CA GLN A 222 1.04 -11.20 0.36
C GLN A 222 1.92 -12.44 0.25
N ILE A 223 1.36 -13.63 0.47
CA ILE A 223 2.04 -14.91 0.25
C ILE A 223 2.29 -15.05 -1.26
N ASN A 224 3.55 -15.11 -1.63
CA ASN A 224 4.01 -15.23 -3.01
C ASN A 224 5.52 -15.53 -3.01
N PRO A 225 6.05 -16.39 -3.90
CA PRO A 225 7.49 -16.69 -3.97
C PRO A 225 8.39 -15.46 -4.12
N ASN A 226 7.89 -14.37 -4.73
CA ASN A 226 8.64 -13.12 -4.88
C ASN A 226 8.40 -12.11 -3.74
N ARG A 227 7.66 -12.50 -2.69
CA ARG A 227 7.31 -11.64 -1.54
C ARG A 227 7.46 -12.41 -0.24
N VAL A 228 6.36 -12.71 0.44
CA VAL A 228 6.41 -13.54 1.64
C VAL A 228 6.33 -15.00 1.19
N ASP A 229 7.48 -15.66 1.11
CA ASP A 229 7.61 -17.05 0.64
C ASP A 229 7.39 -18.02 1.81
N ILE A 230 6.14 -18.29 2.10
CA ILE A 230 5.69 -19.28 3.08
C ILE A 230 4.59 -20.15 2.49
N SER A 231 4.43 -21.35 3.02
CA SER A 231 3.30 -22.21 2.66
C SER A 231 1.97 -21.55 3.06
N GLU A 232 0.98 -21.59 2.19
CA GLU A 232 -0.39 -21.25 2.61
C GLU A 232 -0.85 -22.28 3.65
N PRO A 233 -1.53 -21.87 4.73
CA PRO A 233 -2.11 -22.83 5.66
C PRO A 233 -3.10 -23.72 4.91
N GLU A 234 -3.06 -25.01 5.19
CA GLU A 234 -4.06 -25.97 4.70
C GLU A 234 -5.43 -25.56 5.28
N GLU A 235 -6.46 -25.43 4.42
CA GLU A 235 -7.83 -25.10 4.80
C GLU A 235 -8.53 -26.28 5.49
#